data_9899cf62d03a592ddb4d785d4f103a16
#
_entry.id   9899cf62d03a592ddb4d785d4f103a16
#
_cell.length_a   1.000
_cell.length_b   1.000
_cell.length_c   1.000
_cell.angle_alpha   90.00
_cell.angle_beta   90.00
_cell.angle_gamma   90.00
#
_symmetry.space_group_name_H-M   'P 1'
#
loop_
_entity.id
_entity.type
_entity.pdbx_description
1 polymer ?
#
loop_
_entity_poly.entity_id
_entity_poly.type
_entity_poly.pdbx_seq_one_letter_code
_entity_poly.pdbx_strand_id
1 'polypeptide(L)'
;MKKILLLLAMLGFLYAEDGVKKVVFDLTTGDTKVFKQKVLSGISNQKSYYEGKLEELKVAVVIHGDAYKFFIKDLDNSPYKKDTALVKESQEIEQRLATLAKNNNVEFLMCESGMKHNNIDKTTLYNYVKITPNATIGLIDKQSEGYVYIPIKD
;
A
#
# COMPACT_ATOMS: atom_id res chain seq x y z
N MET A 1 19.44 -7.59 53.25
CA MET A 1 18.89 -8.44 52.19
C MET A 1 17.70 -7.78 51.47
N LYS A 2 17.78 -6.47 51.13
CA LYS A 2 16.70 -5.70 50.44
C LYS A 2 17.15 -5.02 49.14
N LYS A 3 18.33 -5.36 48.59
CA LYS A 3 18.88 -4.68 47.40
C LYS A 3 18.96 -5.56 46.15
N ILE A 4 18.48 -6.81 46.16
CA ILE A 4 18.57 -7.74 44.99
C ILE A 4 17.26 -7.78 44.19
N LEU A 5 16.15 -7.23 44.69
CA LEU A 5 14.85 -7.31 44.02
C LEU A 5 14.60 -6.25 42.95
N LEU A 6 15.48 -5.24 42.79
CA LEU A 6 15.27 -4.13 41.83
C LEU A 6 15.95 -4.37 40.46
N LEU A 7 16.76 -5.42 40.29
CA LEU A 7 17.49 -5.66 39.04
C LEU A 7 16.73 -6.59 38.07
N LEU A 8 15.67 -7.25 38.51
CA LEU A 8 14.89 -8.17 37.65
C LEU A 8 13.74 -7.49 36.87
N ALA A 9 13.44 -6.23 37.17
CA ALA A 9 12.31 -5.50 36.54
C ALA A 9 12.71 -4.78 35.23
N MET A 10 13.98 -4.74 34.84
CA MET A 10 14.44 -4.05 33.62
C MET A 10 14.74 -4.97 32.43
N LEU A 11 14.56 -6.28 32.55
CA LEU A 11 14.79 -7.22 31.45
C LEU A 11 13.52 -7.56 30.64
N GLY A 12 12.43 -6.85 30.85
CA GLY A 12 11.11 -7.18 30.29
C GLY A 12 10.72 -6.45 28.98
N PHE A 13 11.56 -5.62 28.37
CA PHE A 13 11.15 -4.80 27.20
C PHE A 13 12.03 -4.91 25.97
N LEU A 14 12.61 -6.05 25.72
CA LEU A 14 13.17 -6.40 24.41
C LEU A 14 12.37 -7.53 23.77
N TYR A 15 11.04 -7.39 23.70
CA TYR A 15 10.31 -8.09 22.66
C TYR A 15 10.58 -7.35 21.36
N ALA A 16 11.66 -7.77 20.67
CA ALA A 16 11.77 -7.51 19.24
C ALA A 16 10.44 -7.97 18.60
N GLU A 17 9.88 -7.18 17.69
CA GLU A 17 8.77 -7.60 16.81
C GLU A 17 9.30 -8.71 15.86
N ASP A 18 9.86 -9.79 16.43
CA ASP A 18 10.31 -10.96 15.68
C ASP A 18 9.06 -11.61 15.06
N GLY A 19 8.99 -11.56 13.73
CA GLY A 19 7.87 -12.12 12.97
C GLY A 19 7.06 -11.11 12.16
N VAL A 20 7.28 -9.79 12.31
CA VAL A 20 6.62 -8.77 11.49
C VAL A 20 7.57 -8.21 10.44
N LYS A 21 7.30 -8.47 9.17
CA LYS A 21 7.99 -7.86 8.03
C LYS A 21 7.18 -6.67 7.53
N LYS A 22 7.85 -5.62 7.04
CA LYS A 22 7.20 -4.40 6.57
C LYS A 22 7.75 -4.02 5.20
N VAL A 23 6.89 -3.76 4.23
CA VAL A 23 7.28 -3.33 2.89
C VAL A 23 6.43 -2.15 2.43
N VAL A 24 7.06 -1.12 1.89
CA VAL A 24 6.40 -0.04 1.17
C VAL A 24 6.73 -0.13 -0.32
N PHE A 25 5.70 -0.29 -1.13
CA PHE A 25 5.81 -0.24 -2.58
C PHE A 25 5.65 1.19 -3.07
N ASP A 26 6.60 1.64 -3.88
CA ASP A 26 6.57 2.90 -4.60
C ASP A 26 5.96 2.65 -5.99
N LEU A 27 4.65 2.89 -6.13
CA LEU A 27 3.87 2.51 -7.29
C LEU A 27 3.70 3.67 -8.27
N THR A 28 4.34 3.56 -9.44
CA THR A 28 4.29 4.57 -10.51
C THR A 28 3.79 4.04 -11.85
N THR A 29 3.78 2.72 -12.06
CA THR A 29 3.42 2.11 -13.35
C THR A 29 2.00 2.45 -13.79
N GLY A 30 1.85 2.81 -15.06
CA GLY A 30 0.57 2.90 -15.77
C GLY A 30 0.23 1.63 -16.57
N ASP A 31 1.13 0.65 -16.64
CA ASP A 31 0.91 -0.60 -17.34
C ASP A 31 0.00 -1.53 -16.53
N THR A 32 -1.16 -1.86 -17.11
CA THR A 32 -2.17 -2.71 -16.46
C THR A 32 -1.67 -4.13 -16.16
N LYS A 33 -0.81 -4.69 -17.04
CA LYS A 33 -0.25 -6.02 -16.83
C LYS A 33 0.73 -6.04 -15.68
N VAL A 34 1.65 -5.04 -15.62
CA VAL A 34 2.59 -4.87 -14.52
C VAL A 34 1.82 -4.67 -13.20
N PHE A 35 0.81 -3.80 -13.20
CA PHE A 35 -0.05 -3.57 -12.04
C PHE A 35 -0.72 -4.87 -11.54
N LYS A 36 -1.38 -5.61 -12.43
CA LYS A 36 -2.05 -6.88 -12.07
C LYS A 36 -1.06 -7.92 -11.54
N GLN A 37 0.12 -8.02 -12.14
CA GLN A 37 1.13 -9.00 -11.73
C GLN A 37 1.81 -8.61 -10.41
N LYS A 38 2.27 -7.37 -10.27
CA LYS A 38 3.09 -6.94 -9.14
C LYS A 38 2.26 -6.51 -7.93
N VAL A 39 1.13 -5.83 -8.16
CA VAL A 39 0.27 -5.35 -7.07
C VAL A 39 -0.78 -6.40 -6.73
N LEU A 40 -1.70 -6.72 -7.66
CA LEU A 40 -2.86 -7.55 -7.32
C LEU A 40 -2.49 -9.00 -6.99
N SER A 41 -1.60 -9.61 -7.77
CA SER A 41 -1.16 -11.00 -7.52
C SER A 41 0.07 -11.05 -6.62
N GLY A 42 1.06 -10.16 -6.86
CA GLY A 42 2.33 -10.17 -6.16
C GLY A 42 2.17 -9.96 -4.66
N ILE A 43 1.40 -8.95 -4.24
CA ILE A 43 1.17 -8.66 -2.82
C ILE A 43 0.43 -9.83 -2.14
N SER A 44 -0.62 -10.37 -2.77
CA SER A 44 -1.34 -11.53 -2.22
C SER A 44 -0.41 -12.73 -2.01
N ASN A 45 0.43 -13.05 -3.01
CA ASN A 45 1.37 -14.17 -2.93
C ASN A 45 2.41 -13.96 -1.84
N GLN A 46 2.93 -12.74 -1.70
CA GLN A 46 3.91 -12.39 -0.66
C GLN A 46 3.29 -12.52 0.74
N LYS A 47 2.07 -12.05 0.94
CA LYS A 47 1.37 -12.20 2.22
C LYS A 47 1.17 -13.68 2.55
N SER A 48 0.65 -14.47 1.62
CA SER A 48 0.48 -15.92 1.82
C SER A 48 1.80 -16.65 2.12
N TYR A 49 2.92 -16.22 1.51
CA TYR A 49 4.24 -16.79 1.80
C TYR A 49 4.66 -16.55 3.26
N TYR A 50 4.47 -15.34 3.79
CA TYR A 50 4.82 -15.03 5.18
C TYR A 50 3.83 -15.66 6.17
N GLU A 51 2.53 -15.66 5.86
CA GLU A 51 1.51 -16.36 6.65
C GLU A 51 1.83 -17.86 6.79
N GLY A 52 2.27 -18.51 5.70
CA GLY A 52 2.73 -19.90 5.73
C GLY A 52 3.95 -20.17 6.64
N LYS A 53 4.67 -19.10 7.00
CA LYS A 53 5.78 -19.15 7.98
C LYS A 53 5.36 -18.70 9.39
N LEU A 54 4.09 -18.42 9.62
CA LEU A 54 3.58 -17.83 10.87
C LEU A 54 4.18 -16.42 11.15
N GLU A 55 4.56 -15.71 10.09
CA GLU A 55 5.05 -14.33 10.12
C GLU A 55 4.01 -13.38 9.53
N GLU A 56 3.93 -12.15 10.03
CA GLU A 56 3.08 -11.10 9.45
C GLU A 56 3.86 -10.29 8.41
N LEU A 57 3.26 -10.03 7.23
CA LEU A 57 3.74 -9.02 6.28
C LEU A 57 2.81 -7.80 6.30
N LYS A 58 3.29 -6.67 6.83
CA LYS A 58 2.63 -5.36 6.70
C LYS A 58 3.01 -4.73 5.36
N VAL A 59 2.01 -4.30 4.60
CA VAL A 59 2.19 -3.74 3.27
C VAL A 59 1.58 -2.36 3.19
N ALA A 60 2.36 -1.39 2.73
CA ALA A 60 1.90 -0.08 2.30
C ALA A 60 2.22 0.11 0.81
N VAL A 61 1.36 0.83 0.08
CA VAL A 61 1.56 1.18 -1.32
C VAL A 61 1.41 2.68 -1.45
N VAL A 62 2.47 3.39 -1.83
CA VAL A 62 2.44 4.82 -2.14
C VAL A 62 2.20 4.97 -3.64
N ILE A 63 1.11 5.66 -3.99
CA ILE A 63 0.55 5.72 -5.35
C ILE A 63 0.82 7.10 -5.93
N HIS A 64 1.52 7.15 -7.07
CA HIS A 64 1.72 8.37 -7.85
C HIS A 64 2.06 8.04 -9.33
N GLY A 65 2.50 9.04 -10.11
CA GLY A 65 2.80 8.85 -11.54
C GLY A 65 1.55 8.44 -12.33
N ASP A 66 1.64 7.38 -13.12
CA ASP A 66 0.53 6.91 -13.96
C ASP A 66 -0.36 5.88 -13.26
N ALA A 67 -0.04 5.53 -12.01
CA ALA A 67 -0.79 4.52 -11.25
C ALA A 67 -2.14 5.01 -10.70
N TYR A 68 -2.40 6.31 -10.68
CA TYR A 68 -3.65 6.88 -10.15
C TYR A 68 -4.90 6.21 -10.72
N LYS A 69 -4.89 5.93 -12.03
CA LYS A 69 -6.03 5.40 -12.77
C LYS A 69 -6.62 4.10 -12.21
N PHE A 70 -5.80 3.29 -11.55
CA PHE A 70 -6.24 2.01 -10.98
C PHE A 70 -7.02 2.13 -9.67
N PHE A 71 -7.02 3.32 -9.05
CA PHE A 71 -7.62 3.55 -7.73
C PHE A 71 -8.87 4.43 -7.78
N ILE A 72 -9.44 4.63 -8.97
CA ILE A 72 -10.63 5.46 -9.21
C ILE A 72 -11.84 4.56 -9.40
N LYS A 73 -12.86 4.72 -8.54
CA LYS A 73 -14.14 4.02 -8.63
C LYS A 73 -15.09 4.65 -9.66
N ASP A 74 -14.98 5.97 -9.85
CA ASP A 74 -15.84 6.75 -10.75
C ASP A 74 -15.02 7.23 -11.95
N LEU A 75 -14.78 6.29 -12.89
CA LEU A 75 -14.00 6.58 -14.08
C LEU A 75 -14.70 7.57 -15.01
N ASP A 76 -16.04 7.63 -15.02
CA ASP A 76 -16.79 8.52 -15.89
C ASP A 76 -16.58 10.00 -15.53
N ASN A 77 -16.37 10.29 -14.26
CA ASN A 77 -16.07 11.62 -13.73
C ASN A 77 -14.56 11.85 -13.50
N SER A 78 -13.71 11.07 -14.15
CA SER A 78 -12.25 11.15 -14.02
C SER A 78 -11.55 11.54 -15.32
N PRO A 79 -10.28 11.96 -15.26
CA PRO A 79 -9.45 12.17 -16.45
C PRO A 79 -9.28 10.91 -17.32
N TYR A 80 -9.54 9.73 -16.77
CA TYR A 80 -9.34 8.42 -17.41
C TYR A 80 -10.59 7.83 -18.08
N LYS A 81 -11.69 8.56 -18.19
CA LYS A 81 -12.96 8.11 -18.78
C LYS A 81 -12.84 7.57 -20.23
N LYS A 82 -11.79 7.95 -20.93
CA LYS A 82 -11.53 7.49 -22.32
C LYS A 82 -10.63 6.25 -22.40
N ASP A 83 -10.09 5.78 -21.29
CA ASP A 83 -9.28 4.55 -21.25
C ASP A 83 -10.20 3.32 -21.26
N THR A 84 -10.63 2.93 -22.47
CA THR A 84 -11.58 1.82 -22.65
C THR A 84 -11.04 0.47 -22.17
N ALA A 85 -9.71 0.28 -22.21
CA ALA A 85 -9.08 -0.93 -21.69
C ALA A 85 -9.21 -0.99 -20.15
N LEU A 86 -8.95 0.14 -19.49
CA LEU A 86 -9.12 0.26 -18.04
C LEU A 86 -10.59 0.06 -17.63
N VAL A 87 -11.53 0.71 -18.33
CA VAL A 87 -12.97 0.58 -18.04
C VAL A 87 -13.40 -0.89 -18.11
N LYS A 88 -12.94 -1.63 -19.10
CA LYS A 88 -13.26 -3.06 -19.26
C LYS A 88 -12.76 -3.92 -18.09
N GLU A 89 -11.62 -3.57 -17.50
CA GLU A 89 -11.00 -4.33 -16.42
C GLU A 89 -11.31 -3.77 -15.02
N SER A 90 -11.98 -2.62 -14.94
CA SER A 90 -12.18 -1.87 -13.69
C SER A 90 -12.87 -2.68 -12.60
N GLN A 91 -13.86 -3.49 -12.92
CA GLN A 91 -14.59 -4.30 -11.95
C GLN A 91 -13.69 -5.38 -11.31
N GLU A 92 -12.86 -6.07 -12.11
CA GLU A 92 -11.90 -7.05 -11.59
C GLU A 92 -10.87 -6.36 -10.69
N ILE A 93 -10.33 -5.22 -11.14
CA ILE A 93 -9.34 -4.44 -10.40
C ILE A 93 -9.93 -3.99 -9.05
N GLU A 94 -11.16 -3.45 -9.05
CA GLU A 94 -11.84 -3.00 -7.83
C GLU A 94 -12.00 -4.13 -6.82
N GLN A 95 -12.52 -5.28 -7.24
CA GLN A 95 -12.74 -6.42 -6.36
C GLN A 95 -11.44 -6.90 -5.71
N ARG A 96 -10.36 -6.97 -6.48
CA ARG A 96 -9.06 -7.44 -6.00
C ARG A 96 -8.39 -6.41 -5.09
N LEU A 97 -8.47 -5.12 -5.42
CA LEU A 97 -7.98 -4.05 -4.54
C LEU A 97 -8.76 -4.00 -3.21
N ALA A 98 -10.09 -4.15 -3.27
CA ALA A 98 -10.91 -4.21 -2.06
C ALA A 98 -10.52 -5.40 -1.16
N THR A 99 -10.19 -6.55 -1.76
CA THR A 99 -9.69 -7.72 -1.03
C THR A 99 -8.34 -7.41 -0.36
N LEU A 100 -7.40 -6.81 -1.07
CA LEU A 100 -6.11 -6.40 -0.50
C LEU A 100 -6.30 -5.42 0.66
N ALA A 101 -7.15 -4.41 0.50
CA ALA A 101 -7.39 -3.40 1.52
C ALA A 101 -8.07 -3.97 2.78
N LYS A 102 -9.15 -4.74 2.59
CA LYS A 102 -10.04 -5.15 3.68
C LYS A 102 -9.64 -6.46 4.34
N ASN A 103 -9.25 -7.45 3.54
CA ASN A 103 -8.94 -8.79 4.04
C ASN A 103 -7.45 -8.97 4.32
N ASN A 104 -6.60 -8.30 3.57
CA ASN A 104 -5.15 -8.41 3.70
C ASN A 104 -4.50 -7.21 4.41
N ASN A 105 -5.28 -6.23 4.88
CA ASN A 105 -4.80 -5.04 5.59
C ASN A 105 -3.69 -4.27 4.84
N VAL A 106 -3.80 -4.18 3.51
CA VAL A 106 -2.87 -3.38 2.70
C VAL A 106 -3.27 -1.91 2.79
N GLU A 107 -2.32 -1.05 3.14
CA GLU A 107 -2.52 0.40 3.20
C GLU A 107 -2.21 1.03 1.85
N PHE A 108 -3.18 1.76 1.28
CA PHE A 108 -3.03 2.52 0.04
C PHE A 108 -2.95 4.01 0.34
N LEU A 109 -1.84 4.65 -0.04
CA LEU A 109 -1.52 6.06 0.21
C LEU A 109 -1.36 6.79 -1.12
N MET A 110 -2.31 7.65 -1.47
CA MET A 110 -2.29 8.38 -2.74
C MET A 110 -1.70 9.79 -2.57
N CYS A 111 -0.81 10.15 -3.46
CA CYS A 111 -0.13 11.44 -3.50
C CYS A 111 -1.10 12.57 -3.86
N GLU A 112 -1.45 13.45 -2.91
CA GLU A 112 -2.36 14.58 -3.13
C GLU A 112 -1.83 15.59 -4.15
N SER A 113 -0.53 15.87 -4.09
CA SER A 113 0.10 16.81 -5.03
C SER A 113 -0.09 16.38 -6.48
N GLY A 114 0.11 15.09 -6.77
CA GLY A 114 -0.11 14.56 -8.12
C GLY A 114 -1.59 14.46 -8.49
N MET A 115 -2.49 14.19 -7.54
CA MET A 115 -3.93 14.27 -7.80
C MET A 115 -4.33 15.66 -8.28
N LYS A 116 -3.89 16.71 -7.59
CA LYS A 116 -4.15 18.11 -7.97
C LYS A 116 -3.61 18.42 -9.37
N HIS A 117 -2.39 17.96 -9.67
CA HIS A 117 -1.79 18.16 -10.99
C HIS A 117 -2.58 17.46 -12.11
N ASN A 118 -3.12 16.28 -11.84
CA ASN A 118 -3.88 15.47 -12.80
C ASN A 118 -5.39 15.72 -12.76
N ASN A 119 -5.88 16.73 -12.03
CA ASN A 119 -7.30 17.05 -11.88
C ASN A 119 -8.14 15.85 -11.40
N ILE A 120 -7.61 15.08 -10.46
CA ILE A 120 -8.30 13.95 -9.85
C ILE A 120 -9.01 14.42 -8.58
N ASP A 121 -10.34 14.29 -8.56
CA ASP A 121 -11.13 14.57 -7.37
C ASP A 121 -11.06 13.38 -6.40
N LYS A 122 -10.75 13.66 -5.14
CA LYS A 122 -10.68 12.62 -4.10
C LYS A 122 -12.00 11.87 -3.87
N THR A 123 -13.13 12.48 -4.21
CA THR A 123 -14.45 11.81 -4.12
C THR A 123 -14.61 10.69 -5.14
N THR A 124 -13.79 10.67 -6.20
CA THR A 124 -13.79 9.62 -7.22
C THR A 124 -12.99 8.39 -6.81
N LEU A 125 -12.23 8.46 -5.72
CA LEU A 125 -11.39 7.36 -5.24
C LEU A 125 -12.19 6.29 -4.50
N TYR A 126 -11.62 5.08 -4.42
CA TYR A 126 -12.11 4.07 -3.49
C TYR A 126 -11.97 4.55 -2.05
N ASN A 127 -12.93 4.20 -1.19
CA ASN A 127 -13.03 4.70 0.18
C ASN A 127 -11.93 4.21 1.14
N TYR A 128 -11.20 3.18 0.76
CA TYR A 128 -10.06 2.64 1.51
C TYR A 128 -8.73 3.29 1.14
N VAL A 129 -8.70 4.18 0.13
CA VAL A 129 -7.51 4.93 -0.25
C VAL A 129 -7.35 6.14 0.65
N LYS A 130 -6.23 6.19 1.36
CA LYS A 130 -5.83 7.35 2.17
C LYS A 130 -5.03 8.34 1.34
N ILE A 131 -4.96 9.58 1.79
CA ILE A 131 -4.20 10.64 1.13
C ILE A 131 -2.93 10.94 1.91
N THR A 132 -1.81 11.04 1.20
CA THR A 132 -0.55 11.60 1.73
C THR A 132 -0.24 12.92 1.02
N PRO A 133 0.38 13.92 1.66
CA PRO A 133 0.63 15.23 1.04
C PRO A 133 1.36 15.14 -0.30
N ASN A 134 2.38 14.30 -0.36
CA ASN A 134 3.04 13.88 -1.61
C ASN A 134 3.69 12.51 -1.45
N ALA A 135 4.11 11.91 -2.57
CA ALA A 135 4.70 10.57 -2.57
C ALA A 135 5.98 10.48 -1.73
N THR A 136 6.84 11.48 -1.81
CA THR A 136 8.11 11.50 -1.05
C THR A 136 7.86 11.47 0.46
N ILE A 137 6.91 12.27 0.96
CA ILE A 137 6.54 12.26 2.38
C ILE A 137 5.99 10.89 2.77
N GLY A 138 5.05 10.34 2.00
CA GLY A 138 4.49 9.02 2.28
C GLY A 138 5.57 7.91 2.34
N LEU A 139 6.56 7.96 1.44
CA LEU A 139 7.69 7.03 1.43
C LEU A 139 8.64 7.23 2.61
N ILE A 140 8.96 8.48 2.98
CA ILE A 140 9.81 8.79 4.14
C ILE A 140 9.14 8.29 5.42
N ASP A 141 7.86 8.60 5.61
CA ASP A 141 7.11 8.20 6.80
C ASP A 141 7.12 6.67 6.96
N LYS A 142 6.80 5.93 5.88
CA LYS A 142 6.81 4.46 5.93
C LYS A 142 8.19 3.88 6.19
N GLN A 143 9.23 4.40 5.56
CA GLN A 143 10.61 3.96 5.82
C GLN A 143 11.03 4.27 7.26
N SER A 144 10.61 5.40 7.82
CA SER A 144 10.86 5.75 9.23
C SER A 144 10.13 4.82 10.21
N GLU A 145 9.00 4.23 9.78
CA GLU A 145 8.29 3.17 10.51
C GLU A 145 8.93 1.78 10.33
N GLY A 146 10.06 1.67 9.62
CA GLY A 146 10.80 0.42 9.40
C GLY A 146 10.35 -0.37 8.16
N TYR A 147 9.63 0.24 7.22
CA TYR A 147 9.26 -0.42 5.96
C TYR A 147 10.44 -0.46 4.98
N VAL A 148 10.69 -1.62 4.38
CA VAL A 148 11.64 -1.77 3.27
C VAL A 148 11.03 -1.20 2.00
N TYR A 149 11.78 -0.38 1.27
CA TYR A 149 11.35 0.26 0.03
C TYR A 149 11.52 -0.68 -1.17
N ILE A 150 10.47 -0.82 -1.98
CA ILE A 150 10.49 -1.57 -3.26
C ILE A 150 9.74 -0.79 -4.34
N PRO A 151 10.39 -0.41 -5.47
CA PRO A 151 9.72 0.28 -6.57
C PRO A 151 8.92 -0.69 -7.45
N ILE A 152 7.75 -0.23 -7.92
CA ILE A 152 6.94 -0.86 -8.97
C ILE A 152 6.73 0.17 -10.09
N LYS A 153 7.49 0.03 -11.14
CA LYS A 153 7.51 0.89 -12.33
C LYS A 153 7.58 0.06 -13.60
N ASP A 154 7.39 0.74 -14.74
CA ASP A 154 7.54 0.16 -16.09
C ASP A 154 8.99 -0.23 -16.36
#